data_b8b526b3b2b5c595b8452dcf6ab37c61
#
_entry.id   b8b526b3b2b5c595b8452dcf6ab37c61
#
_cell.length_a   1.000
_cell.length_b   1.000
_cell.length_c   1.000
_cell.angle_alpha   90.00
_cell.angle_beta   90.00
_cell.angle_gamma   90.00
#
_symmetry.space_group_name_H-M   'P 1'
#
loop_
_entity.id
_entity.type
_entity.pdbx_description
1 polymer ?
#
loop_
_entity_poly.entity_id
_entity_poly.type
_entity_poly.pdbx_seq_one_letter_code
_entity_poly.pdbx_strand_id
1 'polypeptide(L)'
;GQTGIQYFSHFGHIPDVYLAKIPSEQVEACIPFVSPNMELTWLEKLLLLAVVPLLPMMQIGERTALVLSTTKGNISQLQSGGSLPYLTLIAKKIARFLGITTEPIVVSNACVSGVVALSVADRLLRSDVYDSALVLAGDEISEFVLSGFQSFQAMSSLPCKPYDKARDGI
;
A
#
# COMPACT_ATOMS: atom_id res chain seq x y z
N GLY A 1 18.99 -4.69 -11.82
CA GLY A 1 17.88 -3.73 -11.69
C GLY A 1 18.34 -2.48 -10.95
N GLN A 2 17.70 -1.35 -11.20
CA GLN A 2 17.97 -0.13 -10.43
C GLN A 2 17.16 -0.18 -9.12
N THR A 3 17.77 0.23 -8.01
CA THR A 3 17.05 0.42 -6.75
C THR A 3 16.45 1.83 -6.71
N GLY A 4 15.25 1.97 -6.14
CA GLY A 4 14.63 3.27 -5.85
C GLY A 4 15.07 3.86 -4.51
N ILE A 5 15.92 3.17 -3.76
CA ILE A 5 16.38 3.61 -2.44
C ILE A 5 17.33 4.81 -2.60
N GLN A 6 17.01 5.90 -1.91
CA GLN A 6 17.79 7.13 -1.90
C GLN A 6 18.04 7.58 -0.46
N TYR A 7 19.13 8.30 -0.25
CA TYR A 7 19.44 8.94 1.02
C TYR A 7 18.65 10.25 1.17
N PHE A 8 18.11 10.47 2.35
CA PHE A 8 17.49 11.71 2.79
C PHE A 8 18.17 12.17 4.08
N SER A 9 18.66 13.40 4.09
CA SER A 9 19.25 14.00 5.30
C SER A 9 18.25 14.10 6.45
N HIS A 10 16.96 14.17 6.11
CA HIS A 10 15.85 14.10 7.05
C HIS A 10 14.56 13.73 6.33
N PHE A 11 13.65 13.08 7.04
CA PHE A 11 12.26 12.86 6.67
C PHE A 11 11.37 13.23 7.86
N GLY A 12 10.73 14.40 7.79
CA GLY A 12 10.13 15.01 8.98
C GLY A 12 11.20 15.29 10.03
N HIS A 13 11.04 14.76 11.22
CA HIS A 13 12.00 14.88 12.33
C HIS A 13 13.04 13.75 12.37
N ILE A 14 13.03 12.83 11.43
CA ILE A 14 13.93 11.67 11.39
C ILE A 14 15.15 12.01 10.54
N PRO A 15 16.36 12.06 11.13
CA PRO A 15 17.59 12.33 10.41
C PRO A 15 18.11 11.07 9.70
N ASP A 16 18.91 11.28 8.66
CA ASP A 16 19.80 10.27 8.04
C ASP A 16 19.09 8.95 7.69
N VAL A 17 18.16 8.99 6.73
CA VAL A 17 17.33 7.83 6.40
C VAL A 17 17.43 7.47 4.93
N TYR A 18 17.42 6.17 4.64
CA TYR A 18 17.35 5.62 3.29
C TYR A 18 15.91 5.16 3.00
N LEU A 19 15.30 5.71 1.94
CA LEU A 19 13.91 5.43 1.56
C LEU A 19 13.76 5.24 0.06
N ALA A 20 12.83 4.37 -0.35
CA ALA A 20 12.34 4.29 -1.71
C ALA A 20 11.03 5.07 -1.84
N LYS A 21 11.13 6.38 -2.08
CA LYS A 21 9.98 7.27 -2.17
C LYS A 21 9.53 7.44 -3.62
N ILE A 22 8.24 7.29 -3.88
CA ILE A 22 7.65 7.65 -5.17
C ILE A 22 7.50 9.18 -5.23
N PRO A 23 8.04 9.86 -6.25
CA PRO A 23 7.93 11.31 -6.38
C PRO A 23 6.47 11.75 -6.49
N SER A 24 6.09 12.73 -5.67
CA SER A 24 4.70 13.24 -5.63
C SER A 24 4.26 13.83 -6.96
N GLU A 25 5.15 14.50 -7.68
CA GLU A 25 4.87 15.09 -8.98
C GLU A 25 4.46 14.03 -10.01
N GLN A 26 5.07 12.85 -9.98
CA GLN A 26 4.71 11.75 -10.88
C GLN A 26 3.31 11.19 -10.55
N VAL A 27 3.00 11.03 -9.27
CA VAL A 27 1.68 10.56 -8.83
C VAL A 27 0.61 11.56 -9.22
N GLU A 28 0.81 12.85 -8.89
CA GLU A 28 -0.18 13.90 -9.18
C GLU A 28 -0.38 14.10 -10.68
N ALA A 29 0.64 13.93 -11.50
CA ALA A 29 0.53 14.01 -12.96
C ALA A 29 -0.32 12.87 -13.55
N CYS A 30 -0.31 11.69 -12.94
CA CYS A 30 -1.05 10.53 -13.44
C CYS A 30 -2.51 10.47 -12.97
N ILE A 31 -2.82 10.99 -11.78
CA ILE A 31 -4.14 10.89 -11.16
C ILE A 31 -5.28 11.48 -11.99
N PRO A 32 -5.16 12.64 -12.67
CA PRO A 32 -6.24 13.17 -13.48
C PRO A 32 -6.71 12.24 -14.61
N PHE A 33 -5.81 11.39 -15.12
CA PHE A 33 -6.14 10.40 -16.15
C PHE A 33 -6.83 9.15 -15.58
N VAL A 34 -6.63 8.89 -14.29
CA VAL A 34 -7.17 7.70 -13.61
C VAL A 34 -8.49 8.02 -12.93
N SER A 35 -8.58 9.14 -12.22
CA SER A 35 -9.73 9.49 -11.39
C SER A 35 -9.93 11.01 -11.29
N PRO A 36 -10.47 11.65 -12.34
CA PRO A 36 -10.54 13.12 -12.42
C PRO A 36 -11.48 13.76 -11.39
N ASN A 37 -12.44 13.00 -10.83
CA ASN A 37 -13.52 13.53 -10.00
C ASN A 37 -13.59 12.95 -8.59
N MET A 38 -12.55 12.21 -8.15
CA MET A 38 -12.52 11.64 -6.79
C MET A 38 -11.48 12.33 -5.93
N GLU A 39 -11.90 12.75 -4.74
CA GLU A 39 -10.94 13.08 -3.68
C GLU A 39 -10.26 11.79 -3.21
N LEU A 40 -8.95 11.69 -3.45
CA LEU A 40 -8.13 10.55 -3.10
C LEU A 40 -7.07 10.95 -2.09
N THR A 41 -6.90 10.14 -1.05
CA THR A 41 -5.75 10.24 -0.16
C THR A 41 -4.48 9.76 -0.87
N TRP A 42 -3.33 10.01 -0.26
CA TRP A 42 -2.06 9.59 -0.85
C TRP A 42 -1.99 8.08 -1.10
N LEU A 43 -2.34 7.27 -0.10
CA LEU A 43 -2.36 5.81 -0.25
C LEU A 43 -3.35 5.36 -1.35
N GLU A 44 -4.54 5.94 -1.40
CA GLU A 44 -5.53 5.60 -2.42
C GLU A 44 -5.03 5.90 -3.83
N LYS A 45 -4.32 7.03 -4.03
CA LYS A 45 -3.66 7.36 -5.30
C LYS A 45 -2.65 6.29 -5.69
N LEU A 46 -1.77 5.89 -4.76
CA LEU A 46 -0.75 4.86 -5.01
C LEU A 46 -1.39 3.52 -5.37
N LEU A 47 -2.42 3.09 -4.63
CA LEU A 47 -3.12 1.83 -4.89
C LEU A 47 -3.81 1.83 -6.25
N LEU A 48 -4.48 2.92 -6.63
CA LEU A 48 -5.11 3.04 -7.95
C LEU A 48 -4.07 3.04 -9.07
N LEU A 49 -2.99 3.77 -8.93
CA LEU A 49 -1.92 3.78 -9.94
C LEU A 49 -1.25 2.41 -10.10
N ALA A 50 -1.16 1.62 -9.03
CA ALA A 50 -0.62 0.27 -9.10
C ALA A 50 -1.55 -0.69 -9.87
N VAL A 51 -2.86 -0.49 -9.82
CA VAL A 51 -3.82 -1.38 -10.50
C VAL A 51 -4.07 -1.01 -11.96
N VAL A 52 -3.93 0.27 -12.32
CA VAL A 52 -4.24 0.77 -13.68
C VAL A 52 -3.57 -0.04 -14.80
N PRO A 53 -2.26 -0.39 -14.72
CA PRO A 53 -1.62 -1.20 -15.75
C PRO A 53 -2.20 -2.61 -15.90
N LEU A 54 -2.91 -3.11 -14.88
CA LEU A 54 -3.50 -4.44 -14.88
C LEU A 54 -4.92 -4.45 -15.47
N LEU A 55 -5.61 -3.30 -15.49
CA LEU A 55 -7.01 -3.21 -15.92
C LEU A 55 -7.27 -3.84 -17.30
N PRO A 56 -6.41 -3.66 -18.34
CA PRO A 56 -6.63 -4.27 -19.64
C PRO A 56 -6.58 -5.80 -19.64
N MET A 57 -5.94 -6.40 -18.61
CA MET A 57 -5.77 -7.85 -18.48
C MET A 57 -6.78 -8.46 -17.50
N MET A 58 -7.55 -7.64 -16.80
CA MET A 58 -8.50 -8.08 -15.78
C MET A 58 -9.90 -8.22 -16.37
N GLN A 59 -10.57 -9.30 -15.98
CA GLN A 59 -12.00 -9.46 -16.15
C GLN A 59 -12.67 -9.36 -14.79
N ILE A 60 -13.28 -8.21 -14.52
CA ILE A 60 -14.02 -7.97 -13.29
C ILE A 60 -15.45 -8.46 -13.50
N GLY A 61 -15.84 -9.48 -12.75
CA GLY A 61 -17.17 -10.08 -12.76
C GLY A 61 -17.86 -9.99 -11.39
N GLU A 62 -19.08 -10.51 -11.32
CA GLU A 62 -19.88 -10.52 -10.08
C GLU A 62 -19.22 -11.31 -8.93
N ARG A 63 -18.34 -12.27 -9.27
CA ARG A 63 -17.62 -13.10 -8.32
C ARG A 63 -16.11 -12.75 -8.27
N THR A 64 -15.78 -11.48 -8.44
CA THR A 64 -14.42 -10.97 -8.26
C THR A 64 -14.22 -10.48 -6.82
N ALA A 65 -13.24 -11.03 -6.11
CA ALA A 65 -12.84 -10.57 -4.78
C ALA A 65 -11.83 -9.40 -4.87
N LEU A 66 -11.99 -8.40 -4.01
CA LEU A 66 -10.93 -7.44 -3.69
C LEU A 66 -10.38 -7.76 -2.30
N VAL A 67 -9.08 -8.02 -2.20
CA VAL A 67 -8.36 -8.19 -0.94
C VAL A 67 -7.37 -7.04 -0.81
N LEU A 68 -7.68 -6.09 0.07
CA LEU A 68 -6.78 -4.97 0.39
C LEU A 68 -5.88 -5.34 1.57
N SER A 69 -4.58 -5.18 1.40
CA SER A 69 -3.59 -5.37 2.44
C SER A 69 -2.91 -4.05 2.77
N THR A 70 -3.13 -3.56 3.99
CA THR A 70 -2.46 -2.37 4.51
C THR A 70 -2.42 -2.43 6.03
N THR A 71 -1.35 -1.91 6.64
CA THR A 71 -1.19 -1.95 8.10
C THR A 71 -1.72 -0.70 8.79
N LYS A 72 -1.56 0.44 8.14
CA LYS A 72 -1.87 1.76 8.74
C LYS A 72 -2.91 2.54 7.93
N GLY A 73 -3.20 2.11 6.70
CA GLY A 73 -4.09 2.87 5.82
C GLY A 73 -3.59 4.30 5.58
N ASN A 74 -4.51 5.24 5.58
CA ASN A 74 -4.23 6.66 5.35
C ASN A 74 -3.60 7.34 6.58
N ILE A 75 -2.49 6.82 7.09
CA ILE A 75 -1.85 7.27 8.34
C ILE A 75 -1.42 8.73 8.30
N SER A 76 -1.08 9.25 7.13
CA SER A 76 -0.72 10.67 6.96
C SER A 76 -1.84 11.63 7.33
N GLN A 77 -3.10 11.20 7.31
CA GLN A 77 -4.24 12.02 7.73
C GLN A 77 -4.21 12.35 9.22
N LEU A 78 -3.62 11.51 10.06
CA LEU A 78 -3.47 11.81 11.50
C LEU A 78 -2.55 13.02 11.72
N GLN A 79 -1.53 13.19 10.90
CA GLN A 79 -0.59 14.31 11.02
C GLN A 79 -1.27 15.64 10.65
N SER A 80 -2.29 15.59 9.80
CA SER A 80 -3.07 16.78 9.40
C SER A 80 -4.29 17.05 10.30
N GLY A 81 -4.43 16.37 11.43
CA GLY A 81 -5.57 16.53 12.35
C GLY A 81 -6.87 15.89 11.84
N GLY A 82 -6.79 15.01 10.86
CA GLY A 82 -7.92 14.24 10.35
C GLY A 82 -8.37 13.11 11.27
N SER A 83 -9.48 12.46 10.93
CA SER A 83 -9.98 11.30 11.64
C SER A 83 -9.13 10.05 11.38
N LEU A 84 -9.19 9.09 12.30
CA LEU A 84 -8.56 7.78 12.13
C LEU A 84 -9.02 7.11 10.84
N PRO A 85 -8.09 6.64 10.01
CA PRO A 85 -8.45 5.99 8.76
C PRO A 85 -9.08 4.62 9.01
N TYR A 86 -10.32 4.45 8.55
CA TYR A 86 -10.93 3.13 8.52
C TYR A 86 -10.46 2.38 7.28
N LEU A 87 -9.72 1.28 7.47
CA LEU A 87 -9.17 0.48 6.37
C LEU A 87 -10.26 -0.04 5.43
N THR A 88 -11.43 -0.38 5.98
CA THR A 88 -12.59 -0.83 5.20
C THR A 88 -13.13 0.25 4.26
N LEU A 89 -13.05 1.53 4.63
CA LEU A 89 -13.49 2.62 3.75
C LEU A 89 -12.57 2.78 2.55
N ILE A 90 -11.26 2.62 2.73
CA ILE A 90 -10.30 2.60 1.63
C ILE A 90 -10.63 1.46 0.66
N ALA A 91 -10.82 0.25 1.19
CA ALA A 91 -11.16 -0.92 0.39
C ALA A 91 -12.47 -0.72 -0.40
N LYS A 92 -13.51 -0.19 0.24
CA LYS A 92 -14.81 0.10 -0.42
C LYS A 92 -14.67 1.18 -1.50
N LYS A 93 -13.84 2.18 -1.28
CA LYS A 93 -13.60 3.25 -2.27
C LYS A 93 -12.87 2.69 -3.51
N ILE A 94 -11.86 1.86 -3.30
CA ILE A 94 -11.15 1.16 -4.38
C ILE A 94 -12.08 0.19 -5.12
N ALA A 95 -12.86 -0.62 -4.41
CA ALA A 95 -13.83 -1.54 -5.01
C ALA A 95 -14.83 -0.78 -5.92
N ARG A 96 -15.37 0.32 -5.43
CA ARG A 96 -16.29 1.18 -6.21
C ARG A 96 -15.64 1.72 -7.47
N PHE A 97 -14.39 2.20 -7.37
CA PHE A 97 -13.65 2.68 -8.53
C PHE A 97 -13.47 1.60 -9.60
N LEU A 98 -13.17 0.37 -9.15
CA LEU A 98 -12.93 -0.76 -10.04
C LEU A 98 -14.22 -1.43 -10.54
N GLY A 99 -15.39 -1.04 -10.05
CA GLY A 99 -16.66 -1.69 -10.37
C GLY A 99 -16.83 -3.08 -9.73
N ILE A 100 -16.04 -3.39 -8.68
CA ILE A 100 -16.17 -4.64 -7.93
C ILE A 100 -17.34 -4.50 -6.97
N THR A 101 -18.33 -5.40 -7.10
CA THR A 101 -19.61 -5.34 -6.35
C THR A 101 -19.61 -6.19 -5.09
N THR A 102 -18.66 -7.12 -4.96
CA THR A 102 -18.50 -7.93 -3.75
C THR A 102 -17.96 -7.10 -2.59
N GLU A 103 -18.28 -7.49 -1.36
CA GLU A 103 -17.73 -6.82 -0.18
C GLU A 103 -16.21 -7.02 -0.10
N PRO A 104 -15.40 -5.97 -0.08
CA PRO A 104 -13.95 -6.10 -0.07
C PRO A 104 -13.44 -6.63 1.28
N ILE A 105 -12.38 -7.42 1.22
CA ILE A 105 -11.74 -8.02 2.38
C ILE A 105 -10.49 -7.22 2.73
N VAL A 106 -10.33 -6.87 4.01
CA VAL A 106 -9.13 -6.18 4.49
C VAL A 106 -8.27 -7.13 5.30
N VAL A 107 -6.99 -7.17 4.96
CA VAL A 107 -5.97 -7.93 5.68
C VAL A 107 -4.95 -6.96 6.28
N SER A 108 -4.80 -7.00 7.60
CA SER A 108 -3.82 -6.21 8.34
C SER A 108 -3.13 -7.11 9.38
N ASN A 109 -1.91 -7.52 9.10
CA ASN A 109 -1.12 -8.41 9.93
C ASN A 109 0.38 -8.02 9.90
N ALA A 110 0.69 -6.80 10.30
CA ALA A 110 2.04 -6.24 10.34
C ALA A 110 2.83 -6.52 9.03
N CYS A 111 4.09 -6.90 9.13
CA CYS A 111 5.00 -7.09 7.99
C CYS A 111 4.59 -8.23 7.05
N VAL A 112 3.75 -9.16 7.49
CA VAL A 112 3.31 -10.30 6.68
C VAL A 112 1.95 -10.08 5.99
N SER A 113 1.36 -8.88 6.12
CA SER A 113 0.03 -8.56 5.59
C SER A 113 -0.14 -8.95 4.12
N GLY A 114 0.82 -8.63 3.27
CA GLY A 114 0.76 -8.95 1.84
C GLY A 114 0.73 -10.45 1.56
N VAL A 115 1.56 -11.23 2.25
CA VAL A 115 1.58 -12.71 2.10
C VAL A 115 0.29 -13.33 2.62
N VAL A 116 -0.23 -12.83 3.74
CA VAL A 116 -1.52 -13.29 4.27
C VAL A 116 -2.65 -12.96 3.31
N ALA A 117 -2.65 -11.78 2.69
CA ALA A 117 -3.65 -11.40 1.69
C ALA A 117 -3.64 -12.35 0.47
N LEU A 118 -2.46 -12.74 -0.02
CA LEU A 118 -2.34 -13.76 -1.07
C LEU A 118 -2.89 -15.10 -0.63
N SER A 119 -2.60 -15.53 0.60
CA SER A 119 -3.14 -16.78 1.17
C SER A 119 -4.67 -16.73 1.31
N VAL A 120 -5.23 -15.58 1.70
CA VAL A 120 -6.68 -15.38 1.75
C VAL A 120 -7.29 -15.50 0.36
N ALA A 121 -6.71 -14.82 -0.63
CA ALA A 121 -7.17 -14.89 -2.02
C ALA A 121 -7.14 -16.33 -2.56
N ASP A 122 -6.04 -17.06 -2.35
CA ASP A 122 -5.92 -18.47 -2.76
C ASP A 122 -7.03 -19.35 -2.14
N ARG A 123 -7.32 -19.18 -0.86
CA ARG A 123 -8.40 -19.91 -0.19
C ARG A 123 -9.78 -19.59 -0.74
N LEU A 124 -10.04 -18.32 -1.04
CA LEU A 124 -11.32 -17.88 -1.62
C LEU A 124 -11.53 -18.50 -3.01
N LEU A 125 -10.49 -18.55 -3.83
CA LEU A 125 -10.54 -19.18 -5.15
C LEU A 125 -10.72 -20.70 -5.04
N ARG A 126 -9.97 -21.36 -4.16
CA ARG A 126 -10.08 -22.82 -3.94
C ARG A 126 -11.41 -23.26 -3.36
N SER A 127 -12.09 -22.40 -2.61
CA SER A 127 -13.41 -22.69 -2.04
C SER A 127 -14.55 -22.44 -3.03
N ASP A 128 -14.26 -22.04 -4.26
CA ASP A 128 -15.22 -21.74 -5.32
C ASP A 128 -16.25 -20.64 -4.93
N VAL A 129 -15.87 -19.77 -3.99
CA VAL A 129 -16.68 -18.61 -3.61
C VAL A 129 -16.51 -17.47 -4.61
N TYR A 130 -15.30 -17.34 -5.16
CA TYR A 130 -14.93 -16.32 -6.14
C TYR A 130 -14.23 -16.95 -7.35
N ASP A 131 -14.43 -16.37 -8.53
CA ASP A 131 -13.82 -16.81 -9.78
C ASP A 131 -12.46 -16.13 -10.01
N SER A 132 -12.31 -14.93 -9.45
CA SER A 132 -11.07 -14.15 -9.54
C SER A 132 -10.84 -13.34 -8.27
N ALA A 133 -9.59 -12.97 -8.01
CA ALA A 133 -9.23 -12.14 -6.88
C ALA A 133 -8.18 -11.10 -7.27
N LEU A 134 -8.40 -9.86 -6.92
CA LEU A 134 -7.43 -8.79 -6.97
C LEU A 134 -6.87 -8.56 -5.56
N VAL A 135 -5.56 -8.74 -5.41
CA VAL A 135 -4.85 -8.41 -4.17
C VAL A 135 -4.11 -7.10 -4.36
N LEU A 136 -4.45 -6.09 -3.58
CA LEU A 136 -3.73 -4.82 -3.51
C LEU A 136 -3.05 -4.71 -2.15
N ALA A 137 -1.73 -4.48 -2.16
CA ALA A 137 -0.94 -4.36 -0.94
C ALA A 137 -0.10 -3.09 -0.98
N GLY A 138 -0.17 -2.29 0.08
CA GLY A 138 0.61 -1.08 0.19
C GLY A 138 0.43 -0.35 1.52
N ASP A 139 1.48 0.35 1.91
CA ASP A 139 1.49 1.27 3.05
C ASP A 139 2.20 2.57 2.65
N GLU A 140 1.85 3.66 3.32
CA GLU A 140 2.53 4.94 3.17
C GLU A 140 3.86 4.96 3.94
N ILE A 141 4.88 5.59 3.36
CA ILE A 141 6.03 6.04 4.12
C ILE A 141 5.58 7.26 4.93
N SER A 142 5.65 7.15 6.25
CA SER A 142 5.27 8.23 7.16
C SER A 142 6.26 8.34 8.32
N GLU A 143 6.34 9.52 8.88
CA GLU A 143 7.17 9.77 10.06
C GLU A 143 6.75 8.86 11.24
N PHE A 144 5.45 8.61 11.39
CA PHE A 144 4.93 7.69 12.40
C PHE A 144 5.52 6.27 12.25
N VAL A 145 5.55 5.74 11.01
CA VAL A 145 6.09 4.39 10.75
C VAL A 145 7.60 4.35 10.97
N LEU A 146 8.32 5.34 10.45
CA LEU A 146 9.77 5.41 10.59
C LEU A 146 10.19 5.58 12.06
N SER A 147 9.52 6.46 12.82
CA SER A 147 9.76 6.62 14.26
C SER A 147 9.51 5.31 15.02
N GLY A 148 8.48 4.57 14.64
CA GLY A 148 8.22 3.25 15.20
C GLY A 148 9.40 2.30 14.98
N PHE A 149 9.87 2.14 13.74
CA PHE A 149 11.02 1.28 13.44
C PHE A 149 12.32 1.77 14.10
N GLN A 150 12.53 3.08 14.16
CA GLN A 150 13.68 3.66 14.87
C GLN A 150 13.64 3.34 16.36
N SER A 151 12.47 3.40 17.00
CA SER A 151 12.32 3.09 18.43
C SER A 151 12.66 1.64 18.76
N PHE A 152 12.49 0.72 17.82
CA PHE A 152 12.89 -0.68 17.93
C PHE A 152 14.34 -0.95 17.50
N GLN A 153 15.09 0.09 17.11
CA GLN A 153 16.43 -0.05 16.55
C GLN A 153 16.49 -1.00 15.34
N ALA A 154 15.42 -0.99 14.53
CA ALA A 154 15.29 -1.88 13.38
C ALA A 154 15.72 -1.23 12.07
N MET A 155 16.02 0.07 12.06
CA MET A 155 16.48 0.77 10.87
C MET A 155 17.97 0.65 10.66
N SER A 156 18.37 0.35 9.41
CA SER A 156 19.76 0.39 9.00
C SER A 156 20.25 1.83 8.85
N SER A 157 21.51 2.07 9.17
CA SER A 157 22.20 3.34 8.88
C SER A 157 22.70 3.45 7.43
N LEU A 158 22.58 2.37 6.66
CA LEU A 158 22.96 2.24 5.25
C LEU A 158 21.78 1.69 4.44
N PRO A 159 21.84 1.68 3.10
CA PRO A 159 20.84 0.99 2.30
C PRO A 159 20.64 -0.44 2.77
N CYS A 160 19.39 -0.84 3.02
CA CYS A 160 19.07 -2.16 3.54
C CYS A 160 19.63 -3.28 2.62
N LYS A 161 20.05 -4.39 3.26
CA LYS A 161 20.65 -5.56 2.59
C LYS A 161 19.76 -6.79 2.82
N PRO A 162 18.63 -6.92 2.10
CA PRO A 162 17.71 -8.02 2.31
C PRO A 162 18.43 -9.37 2.18
N TYR A 163 18.22 -10.24 3.17
CA TYR A 163 18.82 -11.60 3.25
C TYR A 163 20.35 -11.66 3.36
N ASP A 164 21.05 -10.53 3.39
CA ASP A 164 22.51 -10.50 3.56
C ASP A 164 22.89 -10.92 4.99
N LYS A 165 24.03 -11.63 5.12
CA LYS A 165 24.57 -12.02 6.42
C LYS A 165 25.02 -10.79 7.24
N ALA A 166 25.46 -9.73 6.57
CA ALA A 166 25.93 -8.48 7.20
C ALA A 166 24.86 -7.39 7.24
N ARG A 167 23.55 -7.77 7.18
CA ARG A 167 22.46 -6.81 7.37
C ARG A 167 22.42 -6.31 8.81
N ASP A 168 22.10 -5.04 8.97
CA ASP A 168 22.00 -4.33 10.26
C ASP A 168 20.60 -3.74 10.53
N GLY A 169 19.67 -3.90 9.59
CA GLY A 169 18.30 -3.39 9.71
C GLY A 169 17.58 -3.37 8.37
N ILE A 170 16.47 -2.64 8.34
CA ILE A 170 15.64 -2.35 7.15
C ILE A 170 15.90 -0.95 6.64
#